data_e155aad98ec5fd3ad2abbb5b66b4e355
#
_entry.id   e155aad98ec5fd3ad2abbb5b66b4e355
#
_cell.length_a   1.000
_cell.length_b   1.000
_cell.length_c   1.000
_cell.angle_alpha   90.00
_cell.angle_beta   90.00
_cell.angle_gamma   90.00
#
_symmetry.space_group_name_H-M   'P 1'
#
loop_
_entity.id
_entity.type
_entity.pdbx_description
1 polymer ?
#
loop_
_entity_poly.entity_id
_entity_poly.type
_entity_poly.pdbx_seq_one_letter_code
_entity_poly.pdbx_strand_id
1 'polypeptide(L)'
;MKKDPSAAGDMVTSKMAIGPGGPGGKVLQMDLFQAGKREGVTPGAPAGRGRPGNGKPTRRKGAEGEPPPVPISGKKKARTQAEPVEAENVEKVEPRAKSRTAPGRKRETAETMARRQREISVAEFFQKNRHLLGFDNPAKALLTAIKEAVDNSLDACEEAGILPKLDIAIEELSEDRFRVSITDNGPGIVRAQIPKIFGKLLYGSKFHVLRQSRGQQGIGISAAGMYSQLTTGQPLRITSRTGAKKPAHFFEIQIDTARNEPKVLTDREVEWDVEHGTRVEMELAGTYKKGRRSVDDYVLQTALANPHAEVHYRPPKGDSWDRERLTSQLPREPQAIRPHPHGVELGALIAMMRETRGRTLKGALQSDFSRVSEKVAEEISRAAGINPESRPRSLKLPQVEALFRAIPKVKIMNPPTSCIVPIGEDLILEGLKQAVKAEFFTSSTRPPSVYRGNPFVVEVGLAYGGELPAEELVDLWRFANRVPLQYQQSACAITRAVTGTDWKHYALQQGKGALPTGPLVLFVHMASVWVPFTSESKEAVAAYPEILKELRLGLQECGRRLGSFLRHRRRLEDAEKKNSYIRAYIPHIGIALKEILRLSDKEEAKVVEVLTDTLERTRKI
;
A
#
# COMPACT_ATOMS: atom_id res chain seq x y z
N MET A 1 49.38 52.25 -23.16
CA MET A 1 50.12 51.55 -24.26
C MET A 1 49.15 50.45 -24.70
N LYS A 2 48.48 50.66 -25.87
CA LYS A 2 48.66 49.92 -27.14
C LYS A 2 48.38 48.42 -26.93
N LYS A 3 47.48 47.68 -27.60
CA LYS A 3 46.65 47.90 -28.82
C LYS A 3 45.70 46.70 -28.91
N ASP A 4 44.45 46.92 -29.27
CA ASP A 4 43.56 46.02 -30.02
C ASP A 4 44.16 45.65 -31.42
N PRO A 5 43.48 44.86 -32.31
CA PRO A 5 42.03 44.51 -32.40
C PRO A 5 41.69 43.19 -33.20
N SER A 6 40.38 42.93 -33.28
CA SER A 6 39.60 42.46 -34.47
C SER A 6 39.46 40.95 -34.69
N ALA A 7 38.38 40.36 -35.21
CA ALA A 7 37.20 40.81 -35.95
C ALA A 7 36.10 39.71 -35.79
N ALA A 8 34.85 39.98 -35.63
CA ALA A 8 33.80 40.46 -36.57
C ALA A 8 33.09 39.36 -37.37
N GLY A 9 31.79 39.40 -37.33
CA GLY A 9 30.82 38.89 -38.31
C GLY A 9 29.76 37.97 -37.72
N ASP A 10 28.49 38.01 -37.88
CA ASP A 10 27.48 39.02 -38.19
C ASP A 10 26.11 38.45 -37.79
N MET A 11 25.31 39.25 -37.18
CA MET A 11 23.87 39.42 -37.20
C MET A 11 23.07 38.79 -38.35
N VAL A 12 21.90 38.22 -38.02
CA VAL A 12 20.63 38.62 -38.64
C VAL A 12 19.50 38.46 -37.64
N THR A 13 18.91 39.61 -37.30
CA THR A 13 17.58 39.78 -36.64
C THR A 13 16.49 39.74 -37.72
N SER A 14 15.32 39.12 -37.39
CA SER A 14 14.08 39.54 -38.03
C SER A 14 12.91 39.44 -37.02
N LYS A 15 12.37 40.60 -36.67
CA LYS A 15 11.03 40.85 -36.09
C LYS A 15 10.00 40.85 -37.20
N MET A 16 8.79 40.34 -36.93
CA MET A 16 7.47 40.84 -37.41
C MET A 16 6.38 40.07 -36.67
N ALA A 17 5.55 40.66 -36.13
CA ALA A 17 4.40 41.44 -35.77
C ALA A 17 3.08 40.83 -36.31
N ILE A 18 2.20 40.44 -35.39
CA ILE A 18 0.77 40.65 -35.15
C ILE A 18 -0.21 40.63 -36.37
N GLY A 19 -1.30 39.82 -36.18
CA GLY A 19 -2.64 40.05 -36.74
C GLY A 19 -3.54 38.80 -36.79
N PRO A 20 -4.84 38.92 -36.46
CA PRO A 20 -5.74 37.82 -36.08
C PRO A 20 -6.71 37.37 -37.18
N GLY A 21 -7.25 36.14 -37.05
CA GLY A 21 -8.41 35.71 -37.85
C GLY A 21 -8.62 34.20 -37.87
N GLY A 22 -9.75 33.77 -37.25
CA GLY A 22 -10.27 32.40 -37.12
C GLY A 22 -10.67 31.71 -38.46
N PRO A 23 -11.65 30.78 -38.48
CA PRO A 23 -11.60 29.44 -37.89
C PRO A 23 -11.70 28.33 -38.97
N GLY A 24 -11.38 27.11 -38.59
CA GLY A 24 -11.74 25.90 -39.36
C GLY A 24 -10.54 25.13 -39.94
N GLY A 25 -10.18 24.03 -39.31
CA GLY A 25 -9.21 23.08 -39.84
C GLY A 25 -9.37 21.72 -39.17
N LYS A 26 -9.98 20.80 -39.89
CA LYS A 26 -10.15 19.38 -39.57
C LYS A 26 -8.81 18.73 -39.23
N VAL A 27 -8.75 18.06 -38.08
CA VAL A 27 -7.65 17.14 -37.73
C VAL A 27 -7.93 15.81 -38.42
N LEU A 28 -7.02 15.42 -39.28
CA LEU A 28 -6.92 14.08 -39.87
C LEU A 28 -6.47 13.09 -38.82
N GLN A 29 -7.31 12.11 -38.54
CA GLN A 29 -7.03 10.91 -37.80
C GLN A 29 -6.32 9.92 -38.73
N MET A 30 -5.10 9.55 -38.44
CA MET A 30 -4.37 8.48 -39.15
C MET A 30 -4.64 7.15 -38.44
N ASP A 31 -5.49 6.33 -39.07
CA ASP A 31 -5.62 4.92 -38.78
C ASP A 31 -4.45 4.14 -39.38
N LEU A 32 -3.74 3.41 -38.56
CA LEU A 32 -2.67 2.48 -38.94
C LEU A 32 -3.01 1.09 -38.38
N PHE A 33 -3.90 0.37 -39.10
CA PHE A 33 -3.94 -1.10 -39.06
C PHE A 33 -4.85 -1.63 -40.20
N GLN A 34 -4.23 -1.92 -41.37
CA GLN A 34 -4.76 -2.84 -42.36
C GLN A 34 -3.62 -3.55 -43.09
N ALA A 35 -3.54 -4.89 -42.86
CA ALA A 35 -3.05 -5.91 -43.80
C ALA A 35 -3.17 -7.27 -43.07
N GLY A 36 -3.90 -8.22 -43.52
CA GLY A 36 -3.99 -8.99 -44.69
C GLY A 36 -5.07 -10.05 -44.60
N LYS A 37 -6.04 -9.96 -45.45
CA LYS A 37 -6.94 -11.05 -45.81
C LYS A 37 -6.22 -12.04 -46.72
N ARG A 38 -6.39 -13.35 -46.50
CA ARG A 38 -6.46 -14.36 -47.55
C ARG A 38 -7.65 -15.31 -47.29
N GLU A 39 -8.49 -15.38 -48.30
CA GLU A 39 -9.57 -16.34 -48.58
C GLU A 39 -8.99 -17.75 -48.68
N GLY A 40 -9.64 -18.83 -48.44
CA GLY A 40 -10.96 -19.31 -48.61
C GLY A 40 -10.91 -20.83 -48.64
N VAL A 41 -12.02 -21.47 -48.52
CA VAL A 41 -12.42 -22.82 -48.90
C VAL A 41 -12.93 -23.68 -47.74
N THR A 42 -14.24 -23.73 -47.63
CA THR A 42 -15.04 -24.90 -47.21
C THR A 42 -15.26 -25.81 -48.40
N PRO A 43 -15.59 -27.14 -48.30
CA PRO A 43 -16.79 -27.63 -47.63
C PRO A 43 -16.72 -29.08 -47.04
N GLY A 44 -17.79 -29.50 -46.32
CA GLY A 44 -18.25 -30.88 -46.35
C GLY A 44 -18.41 -31.62 -45.02
N ALA A 45 -19.61 -31.67 -44.47
CA ALA A 45 -20.07 -32.77 -43.63
C ALA A 45 -20.49 -33.98 -44.52
N PRO A 46 -20.57 -35.21 -44.03
CA PRO A 46 -21.75 -35.66 -43.30
C PRO A 46 -21.62 -36.83 -42.28
N ALA A 47 -22.61 -36.89 -41.37
CA ALA A 47 -23.32 -38.04 -40.80
C ALA A 47 -22.55 -39.32 -40.35
N GLY A 48 -22.76 -39.94 -39.23
CA GLY A 48 -23.89 -40.31 -38.47
C GLY A 48 -23.63 -41.56 -37.63
N ARG A 49 -24.50 -41.82 -36.62
CA ARG A 49 -24.77 -43.09 -35.89
C ARG A 49 -23.77 -43.46 -34.78
N GLY A 50 -24.15 -43.87 -33.56
CA GLY A 50 -25.38 -44.36 -33.00
C GLY A 50 -25.27 -44.52 -31.48
N ARG A 51 -26.40 -44.49 -30.82
CA ARG A 51 -26.69 -44.88 -29.42
C ARG A 51 -26.71 -46.42 -29.28
N PRO A 52 -26.73 -47.02 -28.05
CA PRO A 52 -27.63 -46.83 -26.92
C PRO A 52 -26.90 -46.96 -25.55
N GLY A 53 -27.43 -46.76 -24.37
CA GLY A 53 -28.73 -46.61 -23.79
C GLY A 53 -28.73 -47.09 -22.33
N ASN A 54 -29.67 -46.57 -21.53
CA ASN A 54 -30.16 -47.06 -20.23
C ASN A 54 -29.32 -46.72 -18.97
N GLY A 55 -29.85 -46.22 -17.89
CA GLY A 55 -31.19 -46.20 -17.37
C GLY A 55 -31.33 -45.31 -16.15
N LYS A 56 -32.49 -44.70 -16.02
CA LYS A 56 -33.03 -44.11 -14.79
C LYS A 56 -33.66 -45.20 -13.92
N PRO A 57 -33.83 -44.97 -12.58
CA PRO A 57 -35.10 -44.37 -12.20
C PRO A 57 -35.13 -43.44 -10.95
N THR A 58 -35.99 -42.48 -11.05
CA THR A 58 -37.08 -41.99 -10.17
C THR A 58 -36.84 -41.56 -8.71
N ARG A 59 -37.08 -40.25 -8.48
CA ARG A 59 -38.11 -39.64 -7.62
C ARG A 59 -38.11 -39.85 -6.10
N ARG A 60 -37.92 -38.76 -5.32
CA ARG A 60 -38.95 -38.30 -4.35
C ARG A 60 -38.69 -36.90 -3.84
N LYS A 61 -39.76 -36.14 -3.73
CA LYS A 61 -39.94 -34.80 -3.11
C LYS A 61 -39.82 -34.90 -1.58
N GLY A 62 -39.44 -33.83 -0.93
CA GLY A 62 -39.87 -33.56 0.43
C GLY A 62 -39.01 -32.56 1.20
N ALA A 63 -39.58 -31.37 1.42
CA ALA A 63 -39.64 -30.59 2.62
C ALA A 63 -38.39 -29.90 3.21
N GLU A 64 -38.57 -28.60 3.37
CA GLU A 64 -37.85 -27.62 4.20
C GLU A 64 -37.65 -28.08 5.64
N GLY A 65 -36.51 -27.76 6.23
CA GLY A 65 -36.23 -27.93 7.65
C GLY A 65 -35.00 -27.13 8.08
N GLU A 66 -35.22 -26.16 8.93
CA GLU A 66 -34.21 -25.35 9.62
C GLU A 66 -33.18 -26.19 10.37
N PRO A 67 -31.94 -25.72 10.55
CA PRO A 67 -30.94 -26.40 11.37
C PRO A 67 -31.14 -26.12 12.86
N PRO A 68 -30.94 -27.12 13.75
CA PRO A 68 -31.12 -26.98 15.18
C PRO A 68 -29.96 -26.29 15.90
N PRO A 69 -30.18 -25.73 17.09
CA PRO A 69 -29.17 -25.00 17.84
C PRO A 69 -28.19 -25.93 18.58
N VAL A 70 -26.97 -25.48 18.71
CA VAL A 70 -25.85 -26.15 19.37
C VAL A 70 -26.00 -26.16 20.88
N PRO A 71 -25.82 -27.29 21.62
CA PRO A 71 -25.95 -27.34 23.06
C PRO A 71 -24.67 -26.88 23.78
N ILE A 72 -24.86 -26.07 24.81
CA ILE A 72 -23.86 -25.63 25.77
C ILE A 72 -23.59 -26.76 26.76
N SER A 73 -22.36 -27.28 26.81
CA SER A 73 -21.96 -28.33 27.75
C SER A 73 -21.75 -27.79 29.16
N GLY A 74 -22.54 -28.28 30.08
CA GLY A 74 -22.41 -28.04 31.50
C GLY A 74 -21.33 -28.87 32.18
N LYS A 75 -20.59 -28.26 33.09
CA LYS A 75 -19.60 -28.89 33.97
C LYS A 75 -20.28 -29.83 34.98
N LYS A 76 -19.83 -31.11 35.01
CA LYS A 76 -20.17 -32.09 36.04
C LYS A 76 -19.53 -31.69 37.39
N LYS A 77 -20.33 -31.54 38.45
CA LYS A 77 -19.89 -31.55 39.84
C LYS A 77 -19.89 -33.01 40.36
N ALA A 78 -18.77 -33.39 40.95
CA ALA A 78 -18.63 -34.63 41.70
C ALA A 78 -19.39 -34.51 43.05
N ARG A 79 -20.07 -35.59 43.39
CA ARG A 79 -20.87 -35.74 44.59
C ARG A 79 -20.07 -36.64 45.55
N THR A 80 -19.64 -36.07 46.71
CA THR A 80 -19.10 -36.87 47.80
C THR A 80 -20.16 -36.94 48.91
N GLN A 81 -20.44 -38.16 49.36
CA GLN A 81 -21.37 -38.47 50.44
C GLN A 81 -20.75 -38.08 51.78
N ALA A 82 -21.58 -37.55 52.68
CA ALA A 82 -21.25 -37.43 54.10
C ALA A 82 -22.38 -38.06 54.91
N GLU A 83 -22.02 -38.95 55.80
CA GLU A 83 -22.86 -39.61 56.80
C GLU A 83 -23.22 -38.67 57.97
N PRO A 84 -24.29 -38.98 58.73
CA PRO A 84 -24.80 -38.11 59.77
C PRO A 84 -24.15 -38.35 61.13
N VAL A 85 -23.88 -37.26 61.86
CA VAL A 85 -23.50 -37.33 63.29
C VAL A 85 -24.50 -36.51 64.11
N GLU A 86 -24.85 -37.07 65.24
CA GLU A 86 -25.91 -36.79 66.19
C GLU A 86 -25.90 -35.40 66.83
N ALA A 87 -27.10 -35.01 67.30
CA ALA A 87 -27.42 -33.79 68.05
C ALA A 87 -27.02 -33.91 69.52
N GLU A 88 -26.33 -32.88 70.04
CA GLU A 88 -26.46 -32.54 71.49
C GLU A 88 -26.09 -31.08 71.78
N ASN A 89 -26.93 -30.51 72.67
CA ASN A 89 -26.71 -29.36 73.53
C ASN A 89 -26.93 -27.95 72.97
N VAL A 90 -28.10 -27.49 73.36
CA VAL A 90 -28.55 -26.08 73.38
C VAL A 90 -27.87 -25.34 74.54
N GLU A 91 -27.03 -24.38 74.25
CA GLU A 91 -26.58 -23.35 75.17
C GLU A 91 -26.93 -21.97 74.66
N LYS A 92 -27.71 -21.21 75.51
CA LYS A 92 -28.18 -19.86 75.24
C LYS A 92 -26.95 -18.91 75.09
N VAL A 93 -26.81 -18.29 73.96
CA VAL A 93 -25.88 -17.16 73.77
C VAL A 93 -26.68 -15.92 73.43
N GLU A 94 -26.48 -14.87 74.19
CA GLU A 94 -27.03 -13.53 74.10
C GLU A 94 -26.84 -12.84 72.76
N PRO A 95 -27.62 -11.85 72.38
CA PRO A 95 -27.54 -11.26 71.02
C PRO A 95 -26.26 -10.42 70.83
N ARG A 96 -25.39 -10.94 70.04
CA ARG A 96 -24.17 -10.25 69.63
C ARG A 96 -24.50 -9.09 68.63
N ALA A 97 -23.86 -7.98 68.85
CA ALA A 97 -23.93 -6.71 68.18
C ALA A 97 -24.13 -6.78 66.68
N LYS A 98 -24.97 -5.90 66.14
CA LYS A 98 -25.22 -5.62 64.74
C LYS A 98 -23.93 -5.53 63.95
N SER A 99 -23.73 -6.42 62.96
CA SER A 99 -22.68 -6.34 61.97
C SER A 99 -22.78 -4.97 61.28
N ARG A 100 -21.69 -4.22 61.30
CA ARG A 100 -21.51 -3.03 60.48
C ARG A 100 -21.64 -3.44 59.02
N THR A 101 -22.81 -3.18 58.43
CA THR A 101 -22.96 -3.20 56.96
C THR A 101 -21.97 -2.23 56.35
N ALA A 102 -21.14 -2.72 55.44
CA ALA A 102 -20.28 -1.89 54.61
C ALA A 102 -21.10 -0.71 54.05
N PRO A 103 -20.54 0.50 53.96
CA PRO A 103 -21.28 1.66 53.48
C PRO A 103 -21.78 1.38 52.09
N GLY A 104 -23.09 1.25 51.94
CA GLY A 104 -23.77 1.03 50.67
C GLY A 104 -23.33 2.12 49.67
N ARG A 105 -22.85 1.71 48.51
CA ARG A 105 -22.50 2.59 47.41
C ARG A 105 -23.65 3.57 47.17
N LYS A 106 -23.45 4.86 47.48
CA LYS A 106 -24.49 5.89 47.28
C LYS A 106 -24.93 5.82 45.83
N ARG A 107 -26.21 5.63 45.55
CA ARG A 107 -26.79 5.72 44.23
C ARG A 107 -26.54 7.13 43.70
N GLU A 108 -25.79 7.23 42.59
CA GLU A 108 -25.60 8.50 41.92
C GLU A 108 -26.85 8.84 41.10
N THR A 109 -27.26 10.10 41.12
CA THR A 109 -28.35 10.60 40.28
C THR A 109 -27.84 10.98 38.88
N ALA A 110 -28.73 11.06 37.90
CA ALA A 110 -28.39 11.50 36.54
C ALA A 110 -27.73 12.89 36.55
N GLU A 111 -28.18 13.78 37.46
CA GLU A 111 -27.64 15.14 37.61
C GLU A 111 -26.20 15.12 38.16
N THR A 112 -25.89 14.25 39.12
CA THR A 112 -24.52 14.12 39.65
C THR A 112 -23.58 13.49 38.62
N MET A 113 -24.07 12.55 37.80
CA MET A 113 -23.32 11.98 36.69
C MET A 113 -23.10 13.01 35.57
N ALA A 114 -24.13 13.80 35.22
CA ALA A 114 -24.03 14.85 34.21
C ALA A 114 -22.98 15.94 34.56
N ARG A 115 -22.89 16.33 35.86
CA ARG A 115 -21.90 17.30 36.35
C ARG A 115 -20.43 16.82 36.23
N ARG A 116 -20.20 15.51 36.10
CA ARG A 116 -18.86 14.91 35.91
C ARG A 116 -18.48 14.78 34.45
N GLN A 117 -19.41 14.94 33.52
CA GLN A 117 -19.13 14.92 32.09
C GLN A 117 -18.32 16.17 31.72
N ARG A 118 -17.24 15.97 31.00
CA ARG A 118 -16.40 17.05 30.45
C ARG A 118 -15.99 16.71 29.03
N GLU A 119 -15.90 17.71 28.23
CA GLU A 119 -15.28 17.63 26.91
C GLU A 119 -13.76 17.60 27.08
N ILE A 120 -13.10 16.85 26.21
CA ILE A 120 -11.63 16.84 26.07
C ILE A 120 -11.25 17.27 24.68
N SER A 121 -10.09 17.91 24.52
CA SER A 121 -9.58 18.28 23.20
C SER A 121 -9.14 17.05 22.41
N VAL A 122 -9.04 17.21 21.09
CA VAL A 122 -8.48 16.17 20.19
C VAL A 122 -7.05 15.78 20.60
N ALA A 123 -6.24 16.75 21.03
CA ALA A 123 -4.88 16.47 21.48
C ALA A 123 -4.87 15.70 22.82
N GLU A 124 -5.73 16.04 23.78
CA GLU A 124 -5.89 15.28 25.04
C GLU A 124 -6.39 13.85 24.78
N PHE A 125 -7.30 13.67 23.82
CA PHE A 125 -7.75 12.34 23.40
C PHE A 125 -6.60 11.48 22.89
N PHE A 126 -5.80 11.98 21.96
CA PHE A 126 -4.67 11.24 21.40
C PHE A 126 -3.52 11.06 22.39
N GLN A 127 -3.31 12.01 23.32
CA GLN A 127 -2.38 11.83 24.43
C GLN A 127 -2.70 10.59 25.27
N LYS A 128 -3.98 10.36 25.53
CA LYS A 128 -4.47 9.18 26.28
C LYS A 128 -4.51 7.91 25.43
N ASN A 129 -4.64 8.05 24.10
CA ASN A 129 -4.83 6.95 23.15
C ASN A 129 -3.70 6.88 22.12
N ARG A 130 -2.44 7.00 22.57
CA ARG A 130 -1.24 6.99 21.69
C ARG A 130 -1.14 5.76 20.79
N HIS A 131 -1.69 4.63 21.23
CA HIS A 131 -1.73 3.40 20.46
C HIS A 131 -2.47 3.52 19.12
N LEU A 132 -3.49 4.38 19.03
CA LEU A 132 -4.23 4.63 17.78
C LEU A 132 -3.35 5.26 16.71
N LEU A 133 -2.34 6.03 17.11
CA LEU A 133 -1.41 6.73 16.22
C LEU A 133 -0.11 5.95 15.95
N GLY A 134 0.05 4.75 16.54
CA GLY A 134 1.26 3.95 16.36
C GLY A 134 2.40 4.29 17.30
N PHE A 135 2.13 5.00 18.41
CA PHE A 135 3.11 5.37 19.44
C PHE A 135 2.95 4.53 20.73
N ASP A 136 2.52 3.28 20.59
CA ASP A 136 2.31 2.34 21.69
C ASP A 136 3.58 1.63 22.17
N ASN A 137 4.59 1.54 21.31
CA ASN A 137 5.85 0.84 21.55
C ASN A 137 7.03 1.74 21.17
N PRO A 138 8.12 1.84 21.98
CA PRO A 138 9.25 2.73 21.67
C PRO A 138 9.93 2.47 20.33
N ALA A 139 10.12 1.21 19.92
CA ALA A 139 10.70 0.89 18.62
C ALA A 139 9.78 1.29 17.45
N LYS A 140 8.48 1.11 17.61
CA LYS A 140 7.48 1.53 16.65
C LYS A 140 7.32 3.05 16.62
N ALA A 141 7.42 3.72 17.76
CA ALA A 141 7.32 5.17 17.87
C ALA A 141 8.44 5.88 17.11
N LEU A 142 9.69 5.41 17.22
CA LEU A 142 10.82 5.94 16.45
C LEU A 142 10.57 5.82 14.95
N LEU A 143 10.16 4.65 14.48
CA LEU A 143 9.83 4.42 13.07
C LEU A 143 8.66 5.29 12.61
N THR A 144 7.58 5.40 13.41
CA THR A 144 6.38 6.19 13.05
C THR A 144 6.73 7.67 12.92
N ALA A 145 7.53 8.23 13.82
CA ALA A 145 7.95 9.61 13.75
C ALA A 145 8.74 9.93 12.48
N ILE A 146 9.70 9.06 12.11
CA ILE A 146 10.47 9.18 10.88
C ILE A 146 9.57 9.05 9.65
N LYS A 147 8.68 8.06 9.65
CA LYS A 147 7.74 7.81 8.55
C LYS A 147 6.86 9.03 8.27
N GLU A 148 6.25 9.64 9.28
CA GLU A 148 5.36 10.78 9.08
C GLU A 148 6.12 12.02 8.54
N ALA A 149 7.37 12.21 8.96
CA ALA A 149 8.20 13.31 8.44
C ALA A 149 8.63 13.03 6.98
N VAL A 150 9.12 11.83 6.68
CA VAL A 150 9.53 11.41 5.32
C VAL A 150 8.37 11.45 4.34
N ASP A 151 7.20 10.93 4.72
CA ASP A 151 5.99 10.94 3.88
C ASP A 151 5.56 12.37 3.54
N ASN A 152 5.64 13.29 4.50
CA ASN A 152 5.33 14.71 4.29
C ASN A 152 6.35 15.41 3.39
N SER A 153 7.64 15.11 3.55
CA SER A 153 8.72 15.66 2.71
C SER A 153 8.58 15.20 1.25
N LEU A 154 8.31 13.92 1.01
CA LEU A 154 8.05 13.38 -0.33
C LEU A 154 6.81 14.01 -0.97
N ASP A 155 5.70 14.09 -0.23
CA ASP A 155 4.47 14.71 -0.73
C ASP A 155 4.68 16.20 -1.06
N ALA A 156 5.43 16.94 -0.23
CA ALA A 156 5.70 18.37 -0.45
C ALA A 156 6.56 18.61 -1.70
N CYS A 157 7.59 17.80 -1.91
CA CYS A 157 8.43 17.88 -3.11
C CYS A 157 7.62 17.55 -4.37
N GLU A 158 6.89 16.44 -4.37
CA GLU A 158 6.10 15.99 -5.53
C GLU A 158 4.99 17.00 -5.90
N GLU A 159 4.27 17.54 -4.91
CA GLU A 159 3.23 18.56 -5.12
C GLU A 159 3.81 19.88 -5.67
N ALA A 160 5.07 20.19 -5.33
CA ALA A 160 5.75 21.37 -5.84
C ALA A 160 6.46 21.15 -7.19
N GLY A 161 6.43 19.93 -7.74
CA GLY A 161 7.14 19.61 -8.98
C GLY A 161 8.66 19.54 -8.82
N ILE A 162 9.15 19.26 -7.61
CA ILE A 162 10.57 19.18 -7.26
C ILE A 162 10.96 17.72 -7.07
N LEU A 163 12.05 17.29 -7.72
CA LEU A 163 12.62 15.96 -7.48
C LEU A 163 13.10 15.84 -6.04
N PRO A 164 12.56 14.90 -5.23
CA PRO A 164 12.88 14.81 -3.83
C PRO A 164 14.36 14.47 -3.58
N LYS A 165 14.96 15.19 -2.63
CA LYS A 165 16.24 14.88 -2.00
C LYS A 165 16.03 14.90 -0.51
N LEU A 166 16.22 13.76 0.14
CA LEU A 166 15.97 13.55 1.56
C LEU A 166 17.28 13.26 2.29
N ASP A 167 17.50 13.96 3.39
CA ASP A 167 18.60 13.71 4.31
C ASP A 167 18.00 13.29 5.67
N ILE A 168 18.20 12.04 6.04
CA ILE A 168 17.61 11.40 7.23
C ILE A 168 18.74 11.03 8.17
N ALA A 169 18.80 11.66 9.34
CA ALA A 169 19.81 11.39 10.36
C ALA A 169 19.16 11.00 11.68
N ILE A 170 19.73 9.99 12.33
CA ILE A 170 19.33 9.52 13.65
C ILE A 170 20.56 9.51 14.54
N GLU A 171 20.48 10.22 15.65
CA GLU A 171 21.53 10.31 16.67
C GLU A 171 21.01 9.67 17.96
N GLU A 172 21.78 8.73 18.54
CA GLU A 172 21.51 8.16 19.85
C GLU A 172 22.07 9.09 20.93
N LEU A 173 21.20 9.73 21.71
CA LEU A 173 21.58 10.63 22.79
C LEU A 173 21.80 9.88 24.11
N SER A 174 21.00 8.82 24.33
CA SER A 174 21.13 7.85 25.42
C SER A 174 20.50 6.53 24.98
N GLU A 175 20.56 5.48 25.79
CA GLU A 175 20.08 4.13 25.49
C GLU A 175 18.63 4.08 24.96
N ASP A 176 17.78 4.98 25.44
CA ASP A 176 16.35 5.06 25.11
C ASP A 176 15.92 6.37 24.47
N ARG A 177 16.85 7.27 24.13
CA ARG A 177 16.57 8.62 23.64
C ARG A 177 17.33 8.92 22.35
N PHE A 178 16.58 9.32 21.34
CA PHE A 178 17.08 9.58 19.99
C PHE A 178 16.71 10.98 19.53
N ARG A 179 17.64 11.62 18.82
CA ARG A 179 17.37 12.81 18.01
C ARG A 179 17.24 12.38 16.57
N VAL A 180 16.13 12.77 15.95
CA VAL A 180 15.83 12.49 14.54
C VAL A 180 15.80 13.81 13.79
N SER A 181 16.51 13.87 12.67
CA SER A 181 16.52 15.03 11.77
C SER A 181 16.17 14.58 10.37
N ILE A 182 15.12 15.15 9.78
CA ILE A 182 14.73 14.94 8.38
C ILE A 182 14.77 16.27 7.66
N THR A 183 15.58 16.35 6.60
CA THR A 183 15.71 17.53 5.74
C THR A 183 15.27 17.17 4.33
N ASP A 184 14.45 18.03 3.74
CA ASP A 184 14.04 17.94 2.34
C ASP A 184 14.45 19.21 1.57
N ASN A 185 14.48 19.06 0.23
CA ASN A 185 14.64 20.16 -0.71
C ASN A 185 13.31 20.64 -1.28
N GLY A 186 12.21 20.46 -0.57
CA GLY A 186 10.87 20.85 -1.00
C GLY A 186 10.68 22.38 -1.06
N PRO A 187 9.47 22.87 -1.34
CA PRO A 187 9.19 24.30 -1.54
C PRO A 187 9.35 25.14 -0.27
N GLY A 188 9.64 24.52 0.88
CA GLY A 188 9.57 25.16 2.18
C GLY A 188 8.14 25.47 2.64
N ILE A 189 8.02 26.04 3.84
CA ILE A 189 6.75 26.35 4.48
C ILE A 189 6.71 27.84 4.82
N VAL A 190 5.62 28.50 4.47
CA VAL A 190 5.41 29.93 4.79
C VAL A 190 5.38 30.10 6.31
N ARG A 191 6.15 31.07 6.84
CA ARG A 191 6.34 31.34 8.28
C ARG A 191 5.05 31.25 9.10
N ALA A 192 3.96 31.88 8.65
CA ALA A 192 2.68 31.89 9.37
C ALA A 192 1.97 30.52 9.45
N GLN A 193 2.37 29.54 8.62
CA GLN A 193 1.79 28.21 8.59
C GLN A 193 2.58 27.18 9.40
N ILE A 194 3.88 27.42 9.64
CA ILE A 194 4.75 26.48 10.38
C ILE A 194 4.14 26.08 11.73
N PRO A 195 3.72 27.03 12.60
CA PRO A 195 3.14 26.64 13.89
C PRO A 195 1.89 25.80 13.77
N LYS A 196 1.03 26.09 12.78
CA LYS A 196 -0.23 25.38 12.60
C LYS A 196 -0.04 23.94 12.08
N ILE A 197 0.89 23.75 11.14
CA ILE A 197 1.20 22.43 10.56
C ILE A 197 1.79 21.49 11.61
N PHE A 198 2.70 21.98 12.43
CA PHE A 198 3.42 21.15 13.39
C PHE A 198 2.81 21.12 14.80
N GLY A 199 2.07 22.16 15.17
CA GLY A 199 1.54 22.35 16.53
C GLY A 199 0.02 22.19 16.66
N LYS A 200 -0.69 21.77 15.62
CA LYS A 200 -2.15 21.56 15.66
C LYS A 200 -2.52 20.24 14.99
N LEU A 201 -3.22 19.36 15.72
CA LEU A 201 -3.77 18.14 15.18
C LEU A 201 -5.01 18.43 14.31
N LEU A 202 -5.25 17.61 13.29
CA LEU A 202 -6.32 17.79 12.32
C LEU A 202 -6.23 19.11 11.54
N TYR A 203 -5.00 19.54 11.24
CA TYR A 203 -4.75 20.68 10.37
C TYR A 203 -4.02 20.23 9.10
N GLY A 204 -4.57 20.55 7.93
CA GLY A 204 -3.98 20.18 6.63
C GLY A 204 -4.90 20.50 5.47
N SER A 205 -4.39 20.34 4.24
CA SER A 205 -5.07 20.68 2.98
C SER A 205 -5.71 19.45 2.28
N LYS A 206 -5.45 18.22 2.77
CA LYS A 206 -5.75 16.97 2.03
C LYS A 206 -7.08 16.29 2.42
N PHE A 207 -7.79 16.78 3.43
CA PHE A 207 -9.00 16.14 3.99
C PHE A 207 -10.17 15.96 3.00
N HIS A 208 -10.31 16.87 2.05
CA HIS A 208 -11.49 16.91 1.17
C HIS A 208 -11.14 16.60 -0.29
N VAL A 209 -9.93 16.10 -0.53
CA VAL A 209 -9.43 15.90 -1.90
C VAL A 209 -9.30 14.40 -2.17
N LEU A 210 -10.07 13.90 -3.15
CA LEU A 210 -9.99 12.51 -3.59
C LEU A 210 -8.91 12.37 -4.66
N ARG A 211 -7.64 12.30 -4.23
CA ARG A 211 -6.47 11.95 -5.05
C ARG A 211 -5.51 11.11 -4.22
N GLN A 212 -4.68 10.33 -4.90
CA GLN A 212 -3.63 9.56 -4.23
C GLN A 212 -2.70 10.51 -3.46
N SER A 213 -2.42 10.20 -2.19
CA SER A 213 -1.42 10.86 -1.35
C SER A 213 -0.95 9.89 -0.27
N ARG A 214 0.23 10.13 0.32
CA ARG A 214 0.74 9.36 1.46
C ARG A 214 0.05 9.78 2.75
N GLY A 215 -0.05 11.09 2.97
CA GLY A 215 -0.73 11.71 4.12
C GLY A 215 -2.15 12.11 3.80
N GLN A 216 -3.15 11.62 4.56
CA GLN A 216 -4.58 11.91 4.35
C GLN A 216 -5.28 12.49 5.58
N GLN A 217 -4.68 12.39 6.78
CA GLN A 217 -5.39 12.63 8.05
C GLN A 217 -5.01 13.92 8.77
N GLY A 218 -3.90 14.58 8.38
CA GLY A 218 -3.44 15.83 9.01
C GLY A 218 -3.11 15.68 10.50
N ILE A 219 -2.65 14.49 10.92
CA ILE A 219 -2.35 14.19 12.33
C ILE A 219 -0.89 13.78 12.49
N GLY A 220 -0.28 13.14 11.51
CA GLY A 220 0.95 12.37 11.66
C GLY A 220 2.11 13.14 12.27
N ILE A 221 2.55 14.22 11.63
CA ILE A 221 3.70 15.01 12.13
C ILE A 221 3.39 15.72 13.46
N SER A 222 2.17 16.21 13.66
CA SER A 222 1.75 16.81 14.92
C SER A 222 1.71 15.77 16.05
N ALA A 223 1.30 14.53 15.75
CA ALA A 223 1.33 13.42 16.71
C ALA A 223 2.75 13.00 17.07
N ALA A 224 3.67 12.99 16.10
CA ALA A 224 5.11 12.76 16.35
C ALA A 224 5.69 13.85 17.25
N GLY A 225 5.40 15.12 16.99
CA GLY A 225 5.78 16.23 17.84
C GLY A 225 5.19 16.16 19.26
N MET A 226 3.94 15.77 19.38
CA MET A 226 3.29 15.55 20.68
C MET A 226 3.95 14.38 21.43
N TYR A 227 4.28 13.28 20.77
CA TYR A 227 5.00 12.16 21.38
C TYR A 227 6.41 12.58 21.84
N SER A 228 7.14 13.32 21.02
CA SER A 228 8.42 13.93 21.38
C SER A 228 8.30 14.75 22.67
N GLN A 229 7.36 15.71 22.71
CA GLN A 229 7.10 16.56 23.87
C GLN A 229 6.73 15.76 25.13
N LEU A 230 5.87 14.72 24.99
CA LEU A 230 5.41 13.92 26.14
C LEU A 230 6.49 13.00 26.71
N THR A 231 7.45 12.58 25.89
CA THR A 231 8.47 11.60 26.32
C THR A 231 9.76 12.26 26.77
N THR A 232 10.10 13.43 26.22
CA THR A 232 11.38 14.10 26.49
C THR A 232 11.23 15.51 27.05
N GLY A 233 10.03 16.11 26.98
CA GLY A 233 9.79 17.51 27.33
C GLY A 233 10.33 18.51 26.30
N GLN A 234 11.04 18.05 25.27
CA GLN A 234 11.68 18.91 24.29
C GLN A 234 10.69 19.40 23.23
N PRO A 235 10.86 20.64 22.73
CA PRO A 235 10.06 21.15 21.63
C PRO A 235 10.45 20.49 20.31
N LEU A 236 9.52 20.49 19.36
CA LEU A 236 9.79 20.21 17.96
C LEU A 236 10.52 21.40 17.35
N ARG A 237 11.64 21.16 16.65
CA ARG A 237 12.44 22.17 15.99
C ARG A 237 12.23 22.12 14.49
N ILE A 238 11.91 23.26 13.88
CA ILE A 238 11.66 23.36 12.45
C ILE A 238 12.49 24.49 11.87
N THR A 239 13.26 24.20 10.82
CA THR A 239 13.90 25.22 9.98
C THR A 239 13.29 25.14 8.60
N SER A 240 12.82 26.26 8.05
CA SER A 240 12.23 26.25 6.71
C SER A 240 12.56 27.52 5.93
N ARG A 241 12.84 27.33 4.63
CA ARG A 241 13.13 28.39 3.66
C ARG A 241 12.31 28.20 2.41
N THR A 242 11.66 29.27 1.92
CA THR A 242 10.75 29.20 0.76
C THR A 242 11.34 29.75 -0.54
N GLY A 243 12.63 30.04 -0.57
CA GLY A 243 13.34 30.51 -1.76
C GLY A 243 14.64 31.20 -1.44
N ALA A 244 15.61 31.16 -2.36
CA ALA A 244 16.96 31.66 -2.19
C ALA A 244 17.08 33.16 -1.73
N LYS A 245 16.08 33.97 -2.12
CA LYS A 245 16.05 35.42 -1.76
C LYS A 245 15.29 35.69 -0.46
N LYS A 246 14.81 34.67 0.25
CA LYS A 246 14.06 34.81 1.48
C LYS A 246 14.89 34.27 2.65
N PRO A 247 14.75 34.82 3.88
CA PRO A 247 15.41 34.28 5.05
C PRO A 247 14.86 32.90 5.38
N ALA A 248 15.66 32.06 5.99
CA ALA A 248 15.19 30.86 6.65
C ALA A 248 14.65 31.21 8.04
N HIS A 249 13.56 30.52 8.43
CA HIS A 249 12.94 30.72 9.75
C HIS A 249 13.13 29.44 10.58
N PHE A 250 13.58 29.64 11.81
CA PHE A 250 13.71 28.61 12.83
C PHE A 250 12.62 28.76 13.88
N PHE A 251 11.95 27.66 14.19
CA PHE A 251 10.91 27.57 15.19
C PHE A 251 11.19 26.49 16.22
N GLU A 252 10.87 26.76 17.47
CA GLU A 252 10.67 25.76 18.52
C GLU A 252 9.20 25.77 18.92
N ILE A 253 8.53 24.64 18.77
CA ILE A 253 7.07 24.53 18.91
C ILE A 253 6.73 23.40 19.89
N GLN A 254 5.81 23.69 20.79
CA GLN A 254 5.11 22.72 21.63
C GLN A 254 3.62 22.74 21.31
N ILE A 255 2.92 21.66 21.65
CA ILE A 255 1.47 21.56 21.49
C ILE A 255 0.80 21.81 22.85
N ASP A 256 -0.10 22.80 22.92
CA ASP A 256 -1.04 22.91 24.02
C ASP A 256 -2.10 21.81 23.85
N THR A 257 -1.93 20.71 24.59
CA THR A 257 -2.82 19.56 24.48
C THR A 257 -4.23 19.85 24.99
N ALA A 258 -4.42 20.84 25.84
CA ALA A 258 -5.74 21.22 26.35
C ALA A 258 -6.57 21.97 25.30
N ARG A 259 -5.90 22.79 24.46
CA ARG A 259 -6.56 23.65 23.46
C ARG A 259 -6.41 23.13 22.03
N ASN A 260 -5.50 22.17 21.79
CA ASN A 260 -5.07 21.74 20.46
C ASN A 260 -4.54 22.92 19.63
N GLU A 261 -3.66 23.74 20.23
CA GLU A 261 -3.08 24.90 19.60
C GLU A 261 -1.55 24.89 19.70
N PRO A 262 -0.85 25.49 18.72
CA PRO A 262 0.60 25.61 18.77
C PRO A 262 1.03 26.63 19.86
N LYS A 263 2.00 26.22 20.68
CA LYS A 263 2.75 27.10 21.58
C LYS A 263 4.12 27.32 20.98
N VAL A 264 4.33 28.49 20.40
CA VAL A 264 5.64 28.91 19.85
C VAL A 264 6.53 29.39 21.00
N LEU A 265 7.68 28.73 21.17
CA LEU A 265 8.71 29.10 22.16
C LEU A 265 9.74 30.01 21.54
N THR A 266 10.16 29.72 20.31
CA THR A 266 11.15 30.48 19.56
C THR A 266 10.66 30.68 18.13
N ASP A 267 10.81 31.86 17.59
CA ASP A 267 10.60 32.24 16.18
C ASP A 267 11.67 33.26 15.80
N ARG A 268 12.64 32.84 14.99
CA ARG A 268 13.75 33.70 14.57
C ARG A 268 14.20 33.38 13.15
N GLU A 269 14.79 34.36 12.51
CA GLU A 269 15.50 34.17 11.26
C GLU A 269 16.88 33.55 11.52
N VAL A 270 17.29 32.66 10.63
CA VAL A 270 18.58 31.95 10.68
C VAL A 270 19.22 31.91 9.31
N GLU A 271 20.54 31.82 9.28
CA GLU A 271 21.26 31.46 8.06
C GLU A 271 21.14 29.97 7.82
N TRP A 272 20.82 29.58 6.60
CA TRP A 272 20.74 28.21 6.17
C TRP A 272 21.11 28.13 4.69
N ASP A 273 22.18 27.39 4.38
CA ASP A 273 22.76 27.29 3.04
C ASP A 273 22.00 26.28 2.17
N VAL A 274 20.73 26.58 1.89
CA VAL A 274 19.90 25.88 0.94
C VAL A 274 19.03 26.89 0.19
N GLU A 275 18.68 26.62 -1.04
CA GLU A 275 17.79 27.50 -1.79
C GLU A 275 16.37 27.51 -1.22
N HIS A 276 15.83 26.34 -0.94
CA HIS A 276 14.53 26.11 -0.32
C HIS A 276 14.49 24.72 0.32
N GLY A 277 13.57 24.50 1.24
CA GLY A 277 13.41 23.21 1.90
C GLY A 277 12.85 23.34 3.32
N THR A 278 12.72 22.19 3.97
CA THR A 278 12.32 22.12 5.38
C THR A 278 13.18 21.08 6.11
N ARG A 279 13.63 21.44 7.31
CA ARG A 279 14.25 20.51 8.27
C ARG A 279 13.36 20.40 9.48
N VAL A 280 13.05 19.17 9.87
CA VAL A 280 12.30 18.84 11.08
C VAL A 280 13.19 18.04 12.00
N GLU A 281 13.37 18.52 13.24
CA GLU A 281 14.17 17.84 14.26
C GLU A 281 13.32 17.57 15.50
N MET A 282 13.40 16.36 16.02
CA MET A 282 12.66 15.96 17.22
C MET A 282 13.52 15.03 18.09
N GLU A 283 13.40 15.20 19.40
CA GLU A 283 13.97 14.27 20.38
C GLU A 283 12.84 13.44 20.97
N LEU A 284 12.97 12.11 20.94
CA LEU A 284 11.91 11.21 21.41
C LEU A 284 12.49 9.98 22.10
N ALA A 285 11.70 9.41 23.00
CA ALA A 285 12.01 8.11 23.56
C ALA A 285 11.75 7.03 22.52
N GLY A 286 12.70 6.14 22.31
CA GLY A 286 12.64 5.14 21.29
C GLY A 286 13.55 3.95 21.56
N THR A 287 13.49 2.96 20.68
CA THR A 287 14.44 1.85 20.65
C THR A 287 14.83 1.61 19.21
N TYR A 288 16.11 1.75 18.91
CA TYR A 288 16.64 1.44 17.59
C TYR A 288 17.01 -0.04 17.50
N LYS A 289 16.53 -0.71 16.47
CA LYS A 289 16.84 -2.10 16.14
C LYS A 289 17.17 -2.21 14.67
N LYS A 290 18.16 -3.04 14.32
CA LYS A 290 18.47 -3.40 12.94
C LYS A 290 17.61 -4.56 12.44
N GLY A 291 17.57 -4.74 11.12
CA GLY A 291 16.91 -5.88 10.48
C GLY A 291 15.47 -5.60 10.05
N ARG A 292 14.68 -6.64 9.87
CA ARG A 292 13.29 -6.54 9.39
C ARG A 292 12.44 -5.69 10.34
N ARG A 293 11.62 -4.80 9.78
CA ARG A 293 10.73 -3.86 10.49
C ARG A 293 11.49 -2.81 11.31
N SER A 294 12.73 -2.53 10.94
CA SER A 294 13.53 -1.46 11.50
C SER A 294 13.30 -0.14 10.74
N VAL A 295 13.90 0.93 11.23
CA VAL A 295 13.96 2.19 10.50
C VAL A 295 14.79 2.02 9.22
N ASP A 296 15.90 1.26 9.27
CA ASP A 296 16.75 0.98 8.11
C ASP A 296 15.96 0.30 6.99
N ASP A 297 15.20 -0.74 7.35
CA ASP A 297 14.31 -1.46 6.42
C ASP A 297 13.22 -0.53 5.83
N TYR A 298 12.64 0.33 6.65
CA TYR A 298 11.66 1.33 6.19
C TYR A 298 12.28 2.32 5.20
N VAL A 299 13.45 2.91 5.50
CA VAL A 299 14.08 3.90 4.62
C VAL A 299 14.50 3.27 3.30
N LEU A 300 15.07 2.04 3.33
CA LEU A 300 15.40 1.28 2.13
C LEU A 300 14.15 1.01 1.27
N GLN A 301 13.08 0.49 1.85
CA GLN A 301 11.84 0.22 1.14
C GLN A 301 11.18 1.50 0.62
N THR A 302 11.30 2.61 1.34
CA THR A 302 10.80 3.92 0.88
C THR A 302 11.56 4.39 -0.35
N ALA A 303 12.87 4.27 -0.38
CA ALA A 303 13.68 4.60 -1.56
C ALA A 303 13.32 3.72 -2.77
N LEU A 304 13.00 2.44 -2.55
CA LEU A 304 12.54 1.51 -3.59
C LEU A 304 11.17 1.88 -4.18
N ALA A 305 10.23 2.27 -3.32
CA ALA A 305 8.89 2.64 -3.75
C ALA A 305 8.82 4.05 -4.36
N ASN A 306 9.89 4.86 -4.19
CA ASN A 306 10.02 6.22 -4.71
C ASN A 306 11.29 6.38 -5.55
N PRO A 307 11.35 5.76 -6.72
CA PRO A 307 12.56 5.68 -7.55
C PRO A 307 13.07 7.04 -8.08
N HIS A 308 12.28 8.09 -7.99
CA HIS A 308 12.61 9.47 -8.34
C HIS A 308 13.21 10.26 -7.17
N ALA A 309 13.27 9.66 -5.96
CA ALA A 309 13.84 10.28 -4.77
C ALA A 309 15.32 9.91 -4.60
N GLU A 310 16.13 10.89 -4.18
CA GLU A 310 17.48 10.72 -3.68
C GLU A 310 17.42 10.67 -2.17
N VAL A 311 18.08 9.70 -1.54
CA VAL A 311 18.00 9.48 -0.10
C VAL A 311 19.39 9.32 0.49
N HIS A 312 19.72 10.17 1.46
CA HIS A 312 20.91 10.09 2.29
C HIS A 312 20.47 9.63 3.69
N TYR A 313 21.01 8.53 4.15
CA TYR A 313 20.62 7.95 5.43
C TYR A 313 21.82 7.75 6.37
N ARG A 314 21.70 8.31 7.56
CA ARG A 314 22.69 8.22 8.64
C ARG A 314 22.05 7.56 9.86
N PRO A 315 22.23 6.25 10.04
CA PRO A 315 21.72 5.52 11.21
C PRO A 315 22.55 5.86 12.47
N PRO A 316 21.99 5.63 13.68
CA PRO A 316 22.73 5.85 14.92
C PRO A 316 23.84 4.83 15.12
N LYS A 317 23.77 3.67 14.48
CA LYS A 317 24.73 2.56 14.55
C LYS A 317 24.89 1.90 13.19
N GLY A 318 26.12 1.81 12.69
CA GLY A 318 26.47 1.21 11.39
C GLY A 318 26.82 2.26 10.36
N ASP A 319 26.98 1.82 9.13
CA ASP A 319 27.43 2.67 8.04
C ASP A 319 26.28 3.52 7.47
N SER A 320 26.61 4.76 7.17
CA SER A 320 25.75 5.64 6.38
C SER A 320 25.69 5.15 4.94
N TRP A 321 24.58 5.36 4.27
CA TRP A 321 24.45 5.04 2.86
C TRP A 321 23.69 6.13 2.12
N ASP A 322 24.02 6.27 0.85
CA ASP A 322 23.39 7.17 -0.09
C ASP A 322 22.76 6.36 -1.21
N ARG A 323 21.57 6.74 -1.63
CA ARG A 323 20.90 6.16 -2.77
C ARG A 323 20.51 7.25 -3.74
N GLU A 324 21.13 7.21 -4.90
CA GLU A 324 20.76 8.06 -6.02
C GLU A 324 19.39 7.65 -6.59
N ARG A 325 18.73 8.60 -7.23
CA ARG A 325 17.47 8.37 -7.90
C ARG A 325 17.64 7.48 -9.13
N LEU A 326 16.71 6.56 -9.37
CA LEU A 326 16.67 5.72 -10.56
C LEU A 326 16.16 6.46 -11.79
N THR A 327 15.35 7.48 -11.59
CA THR A 327 14.74 8.28 -12.65
C THR A 327 14.71 9.74 -12.27
N SER A 328 14.98 10.61 -13.25
CA SER A 328 14.79 12.07 -13.11
C SER A 328 13.39 12.54 -13.53
N GLN A 329 12.46 11.60 -13.77
CA GLN A 329 11.08 11.94 -14.09
C GLN A 329 10.24 11.87 -12.81
N LEU A 330 9.57 12.98 -12.48
CA LEU A 330 8.56 12.99 -11.43
C LEU A 330 7.37 12.12 -11.82
N PRO A 331 6.74 11.45 -10.85
CA PRO A 331 5.44 10.83 -11.07
C PRO A 331 4.45 11.87 -11.58
N ARG A 332 3.53 11.43 -12.45
CA ARG A 332 2.45 12.33 -12.87
C ARG A 332 1.67 12.82 -11.65
N GLU A 333 1.34 14.11 -11.59
CA GLU A 333 0.51 14.64 -10.52
C GLU A 333 -0.88 13.96 -10.51
N PRO A 334 -1.30 13.35 -9.39
CA PRO A 334 -2.63 12.74 -9.28
C PRO A 334 -3.70 13.82 -9.28
N GLN A 335 -4.62 13.76 -10.27
CA GLN A 335 -5.70 14.72 -10.38
C GLN A 335 -6.84 14.40 -9.41
N ALA A 336 -7.33 15.42 -8.71
CA ALA A 336 -8.49 15.26 -7.83
C ALA A 336 -9.75 14.86 -8.62
N ILE A 337 -10.49 13.90 -8.10
CA ILE A 337 -11.78 13.47 -8.67
C ILE A 337 -12.93 13.78 -7.72
N ARG A 338 -14.13 13.85 -8.27
CA ARG A 338 -15.36 13.88 -7.48
C ARG A 338 -15.71 12.47 -7.01
N PRO A 339 -16.45 12.33 -5.88
CA PRO A 339 -16.87 11.02 -5.41
C PRO A 339 -17.69 10.29 -6.48
N HIS A 340 -17.53 8.98 -6.56
CA HIS A 340 -18.34 8.16 -7.44
C HIS A 340 -19.66 7.81 -6.73
N PRO A 341 -20.84 7.86 -7.42
CA PRO A 341 -22.12 7.61 -6.77
C PRO A 341 -22.21 6.29 -6.00
N HIS A 342 -21.60 5.20 -6.54
CA HIS A 342 -21.59 3.88 -5.88
C HIS A 342 -20.74 3.82 -4.60
N GLY A 343 -19.97 4.86 -4.30
CA GLY A 343 -19.10 4.92 -3.12
C GLY A 343 -19.61 5.82 -2.00
N VAL A 344 -20.69 6.55 -2.23
CA VAL A 344 -21.22 7.52 -1.27
C VAL A 344 -22.25 6.85 -0.37
N GLU A 345 -22.10 7.00 0.93
CA GLU A 345 -23.03 6.49 1.93
C GLU A 345 -24.26 7.42 2.07
N LEU A 346 -25.38 6.88 2.60
CA LEU A 346 -26.64 7.62 2.73
C LEU A 346 -26.47 8.95 3.48
N GLY A 347 -25.76 8.95 4.62
CA GLY A 347 -25.55 10.17 5.40
C GLY A 347 -24.78 11.25 4.62
N ALA A 348 -23.74 10.85 3.89
CA ALA A 348 -22.99 11.75 3.01
C ALA A 348 -23.85 12.26 1.86
N LEU A 349 -24.68 11.41 1.25
CA LEU A 349 -25.62 11.82 0.19
C LEU A 349 -26.64 12.86 0.71
N ILE A 350 -27.15 12.69 1.93
CA ILE A 350 -28.05 13.65 2.57
C ILE A 350 -27.36 15.01 2.74
N ALA A 351 -26.12 15.02 3.25
CA ALA A 351 -25.33 16.24 3.39
C ALA A 351 -25.07 16.89 2.04
N MET A 352 -24.63 16.12 1.04
CA MET A 352 -24.38 16.61 -0.32
C MET A 352 -25.63 17.25 -0.93
N MET A 353 -26.82 16.64 -0.80
CA MET A 353 -28.07 17.20 -1.33
C MET A 353 -28.47 18.50 -0.64
N ARG A 354 -28.09 18.70 0.63
CA ARG A 354 -28.33 19.94 1.39
C ARG A 354 -27.34 21.06 1.04
N GLU A 355 -26.09 20.71 0.79
CA GLU A 355 -24.99 21.66 0.61
C GLU A 355 -24.69 21.99 -0.86
N THR A 356 -25.18 21.18 -1.80
CA THR A 356 -24.93 21.34 -3.23
C THR A 356 -25.25 22.75 -3.75
N ARG A 357 -24.44 23.19 -4.71
CA ARG A 357 -24.69 24.41 -5.49
C ARG A 357 -25.62 24.16 -6.68
N GLY A 358 -25.93 22.92 -6.99
CA GLY A 358 -26.86 22.54 -8.06
C GLY A 358 -28.27 23.09 -7.82
N ARG A 359 -28.84 23.73 -8.81
CA ARG A 359 -30.22 24.28 -8.73
C ARG A 359 -31.28 23.19 -8.87
N THR A 360 -30.98 22.14 -9.64
CA THR A 360 -31.84 21.00 -9.91
C THR A 360 -31.14 19.71 -9.46
N LEU A 361 -31.90 18.64 -9.19
CA LEU A 361 -31.35 17.33 -8.85
C LEU A 361 -30.43 16.82 -9.95
N LYS A 362 -30.85 16.95 -11.21
CA LYS A 362 -30.03 16.59 -12.36
C LYS A 362 -28.69 17.35 -12.34
N GLY A 363 -28.73 18.67 -12.17
CA GLY A 363 -27.54 19.51 -12.09
C GLY A 363 -26.62 19.13 -10.89
N ALA A 364 -27.19 18.84 -9.72
CA ALA A 364 -26.44 18.41 -8.55
C ALA A 364 -25.74 17.06 -8.77
N LEU A 365 -26.45 16.08 -9.35
CA LEU A 365 -25.86 14.78 -9.67
C LEU A 365 -24.71 14.88 -10.67
N GLN A 366 -24.80 15.79 -11.65
CA GLN A 366 -23.73 16.03 -12.64
C GLN A 366 -22.54 16.79 -12.04
N SER A 367 -22.81 17.79 -11.18
CA SER A 367 -21.75 18.66 -10.63
C SER A 367 -20.98 18.02 -9.49
N ASP A 368 -21.64 17.23 -8.66
CA ASP A 368 -21.06 16.77 -7.39
C ASP A 368 -20.50 15.35 -7.47
N PHE A 369 -20.83 14.60 -8.54
CA PHE A 369 -20.36 13.24 -8.73
C PHE A 369 -19.51 13.08 -9.99
N SER A 370 -18.61 12.10 -9.96
CA SER A 370 -17.85 11.68 -11.14
C SER A 370 -18.67 10.73 -12.02
N ARG A 371 -18.44 10.79 -13.35
CA ARG A 371 -19.06 9.89 -14.35
C ARG A 371 -20.58 9.95 -14.43
N VAL A 372 -21.19 11.00 -13.93
CA VAL A 372 -22.62 11.23 -14.08
C VAL A 372 -22.86 12.23 -15.21
N SER A 373 -23.26 11.72 -16.38
CA SER A 373 -23.73 12.52 -17.51
C SER A 373 -25.20 12.93 -17.29
N GLU A 374 -25.72 13.82 -18.12
CA GLU A 374 -27.14 14.23 -18.08
C GLU A 374 -28.08 13.03 -18.16
N LYS A 375 -27.85 12.12 -19.12
CA LYS A 375 -28.63 10.90 -19.29
C LYS A 375 -28.60 10.01 -18.03
N VAL A 376 -27.40 9.82 -17.40
CA VAL A 376 -27.25 9.04 -16.18
C VAL A 376 -27.97 9.71 -15.01
N ALA A 377 -27.89 11.04 -14.87
CA ALA A 377 -28.60 11.78 -13.83
C ALA A 377 -30.12 11.64 -13.96
N GLU A 378 -30.66 11.70 -15.18
CA GLU A 378 -32.08 11.47 -15.45
C GLU A 378 -32.50 10.03 -15.16
N GLU A 379 -31.67 9.06 -15.53
CA GLU A 379 -31.91 7.64 -15.25
C GLU A 379 -31.95 7.34 -13.74
N ILE A 380 -31.00 7.91 -12.99
CA ILE A 380 -30.99 7.82 -11.52
C ILE A 380 -32.26 8.45 -10.93
N SER A 381 -32.61 9.66 -11.38
CA SER A 381 -33.78 10.38 -10.90
C SER A 381 -35.08 9.61 -11.18
N ARG A 382 -35.21 9.08 -12.40
CA ARG A 382 -36.37 8.24 -12.83
C ARG A 382 -36.45 6.95 -12.01
N ALA A 383 -35.34 6.28 -11.80
CA ALA A 383 -35.28 5.06 -11.00
C ALA A 383 -35.63 5.32 -9.52
N ALA A 384 -35.40 6.54 -9.02
CA ALA A 384 -35.78 6.98 -7.69
C ALA A 384 -37.23 7.49 -7.59
N GLY A 385 -37.94 7.67 -8.72
CA GLY A 385 -39.26 8.28 -8.75
C GLY A 385 -39.27 9.77 -8.43
N ILE A 386 -38.17 10.49 -8.71
CA ILE A 386 -38.01 11.91 -8.40
C ILE A 386 -37.87 12.71 -9.69
N ASN A 387 -38.56 13.86 -9.76
CA ASN A 387 -38.42 14.76 -10.92
C ASN A 387 -36.97 15.31 -10.96
N PRO A 388 -36.23 15.14 -12.09
CA PRO A 388 -34.86 15.65 -12.25
C PRO A 388 -34.73 17.17 -12.04
N GLU A 389 -35.76 17.94 -12.26
CA GLU A 389 -35.77 19.39 -12.07
C GLU A 389 -36.10 19.81 -10.62
N SER A 390 -36.35 18.86 -9.71
CA SER A 390 -36.56 19.13 -8.30
C SER A 390 -35.35 19.81 -7.66
N ARG A 391 -35.58 20.73 -6.73
CA ARG A 391 -34.49 21.36 -5.96
C ARG A 391 -33.89 20.33 -4.97
N PRO A 392 -32.57 20.04 -5.01
CA PRO A 392 -31.94 19.06 -4.13
C PRO A 392 -32.20 19.32 -2.64
N ARG A 393 -32.08 20.58 -2.22
CA ARG A 393 -32.29 21.01 -0.83
C ARG A 393 -33.71 20.82 -0.31
N SER A 394 -34.72 20.69 -1.20
CA SER A 394 -36.11 20.46 -0.83
C SER A 394 -36.46 18.97 -0.70
N LEU A 395 -35.56 18.06 -1.05
CA LEU A 395 -35.80 16.64 -0.95
C LEU A 395 -35.96 16.21 0.52
N LYS A 396 -37.05 15.50 0.81
CA LYS A 396 -37.29 14.90 2.11
C LYS A 396 -36.47 13.62 2.27
N LEU A 397 -36.21 13.21 3.52
CA LEU A 397 -35.41 12.00 3.82
C LEU A 397 -35.85 10.76 3.01
N PRO A 398 -37.16 10.39 2.91
CA PRO A 398 -37.57 9.24 2.09
C PRO A 398 -37.20 9.33 0.62
N GLN A 399 -37.15 10.56 0.08
CA GLN A 399 -36.75 10.79 -1.32
C GLN A 399 -35.23 10.60 -1.50
N VAL A 400 -34.40 11.08 -0.54
CA VAL A 400 -32.95 10.85 -0.59
C VAL A 400 -32.63 9.37 -0.39
N GLU A 401 -33.37 8.65 0.45
CA GLU A 401 -33.27 7.20 0.57
C GLU A 401 -33.65 6.47 -0.71
N ALA A 402 -34.71 6.91 -1.40
CA ALA A 402 -35.09 6.36 -2.69
C ALA A 402 -34.01 6.60 -3.75
N LEU A 403 -33.39 7.80 -3.75
CA LEU A 403 -32.25 8.14 -4.60
C LEU A 403 -31.06 7.21 -4.33
N PHE A 404 -30.73 7.02 -3.04
CA PHE A 404 -29.64 6.13 -2.61
C PHE A 404 -29.86 4.68 -3.07
N ARG A 405 -31.09 4.17 -2.98
CA ARG A 405 -31.45 2.82 -3.44
C ARG A 405 -31.50 2.70 -4.97
N ALA A 406 -31.70 3.80 -5.69
CA ALA A 406 -31.72 3.84 -7.14
C ALA A 406 -30.31 3.83 -7.78
N ILE A 407 -29.35 4.52 -7.15
CA ILE A 407 -27.98 4.65 -7.66
C ILE A 407 -27.35 3.30 -8.03
N PRO A 408 -27.35 2.25 -7.18
CA PRO A 408 -26.75 0.95 -7.53
C PRO A 408 -27.44 0.22 -8.69
N LYS A 409 -28.68 0.59 -9.03
CA LYS A 409 -29.47 -0.03 -10.12
C LYS A 409 -29.13 0.54 -11.49
N VAL A 410 -28.48 1.71 -11.53
CA VAL A 410 -28.11 2.40 -12.77
C VAL A 410 -26.67 2.06 -13.11
N LYS A 411 -26.42 1.75 -14.38
CA LYS A 411 -25.07 1.46 -14.88
C LYS A 411 -24.28 2.75 -15.04
N ILE A 412 -23.33 2.98 -14.16
CA ILE A 412 -22.42 4.13 -14.19
C ILE A 412 -21.03 3.64 -14.59
N MET A 413 -20.33 4.39 -15.45
CA MET A 413 -18.96 4.09 -15.84
C MET A 413 -18.03 4.14 -14.61
N ASN A 414 -17.01 3.30 -14.58
CA ASN A 414 -16.00 3.34 -13.51
C ASN A 414 -15.40 4.73 -13.31
N PRO A 415 -15.01 5.11 -12.08
CA PRO A 415 -14.42 6.41 -11.80
C PRO A 415 -13.15 6.65 -12.64
N PRO A 416 -12.77 7.93 -12.85
CA PRO A 416 -11.53 8.26 -13.54
C PRO A 416 -10.32 7.67 -12.80
N THR A 417 -9.28 7.28 -13.54
CA THR A 417 -8.03 6.74 -12.99
C THR A 417 -6.90 7.76 -12.96
N SER A 418 -7.16 8.99 -13.42
CA SER A 418 -6.19 10.10 -13.39
C SER A 418 -5.75 10.51 -11.96
N CYS A 419 -6.52 10.09 -10.97
CA CYS A 419 -6.27 10.33 -9.54
C CYS A 419 -5.31 9.32 -8.90
N ILE A 420 -4.86 8.31 -9.66
CA ILE A 420 -3.94 7.26 -9.19
C ILE A 420 -2.69 7.30 -10.05
N VAL A 421 -1.53 7.13 -9.40
CA VAL A 421 -0.23 7.09 -10.07
C VAL A 421 0.54 5.87 -9.59
N PRO A 422 0.52 4.76 -10.35
CA PRO A 422 1.32 3.58 -10.07
C PRO A 422 2.82 3.89 -10.15
N ILE A 423 3.65 3.00 -9.63
CA ILE A 423 5.11 3.08 -9.76
C ILE A 423 5.51 2.71 -11.20
N GLY A 424 4.94 1.66 -11.74
CA GLY A 424 5.22 1.10 -13.06
C GLY A 424 6.13 -0.12 -13.01
N GLU A 425 5.89 -1.05 -13.95
CA GLU A 425 6.60 -2.35 -14.01
C GLU A 425 8.11 -2.18 -14.11
N ASP A 426 8.58 -1.29 -14.98
CA ASP A 426 10.01 -1.07 -15.25
C ASP A 426 10.74 -0.55 -14.02
N LEU A 427 10.20 0.47 -13.35
CA LEU A 427 10.81 1.07 -12.16
C LEU A 427 10.80 0.10 -10.96
N ILE A 428 9.77 -0.72 -10.81
CA ILE A 428 9.75 -1.79 -9.79
C ILE A 428 10.84 -2.82 -10.09
N LEU A 429 10.99 -3.21 -11.36
CA LEU A 429 11.98 -4.19 -11.79
C LEU A 429 13.42 -3.67 -11.55
N GLU A 430 13.69 -2.43 -11.94
CA GLU A 430 14.99 -1.79 -11.72
C GLU A 430 15.30 -1.62 -10.22
N GLY A 431 14.31 -1.18 -9.44
CA GLY A 431 14.44 -1.06 -8.01
C GLY A 431 14.79 -2.39 -7.33
N LEU A 432 14.11 -3.47 -7.72
CA LEU A 432 14.39 -4.81 -7.21
C LEU A 432 15.80 -5.29 -7.58
N LYS A 433 16.25 -5.06 -8.82
CA LYS A 433 17.61 -5.43 -9.28
C LYS A 433 18.71 -4.72 -8.48
N GLN A 434 18.47 -3.48 -8.07
CA GLN A 434 19.43 -2.75 -7.23
C GLN A 434 19.41 -3.18 -5.76
N ALA A 435 18.23 -3.58 -5.26
CA ALA A 435 18.06 -3.91 -3.85
C ALA A 435 18.45 -5.35 -3.50
N VAL A 436 18.34 -6.25 -4.47
CA VAL A 436 18.44 -7.69 -4.22
C VAL A 436 19.32 -8.35 -5.26
N LYS A 437 20.26 -9.18 -4.83
CA LYS A 437 21.08 -10.01 -5.71
C LYS A 437 20.35 -11.33 -5.99
N ALA A 438 19.53 -11.34 -7.03
CA ALA A 438 18.74 -12.49 -7.45
C ALA A 438 19.05 -12.89 -8.90
N GLU A 439 18.60 -14.07 -9.32
CA GLU A 439 18.80 -14.61 -10.67
C GLU A 439 17.65 -14.27 -11.61
N PHE A 440 16.44 -14.15 -11.06
CA PHE A 440 15.23 -13.92 -11.84
C PHE A 440 14.41 -12.77 -11.23
N PHE A 441 13.95 -11.88 -12.11
CA PHE A 441 13.13 -10.74 -11.75
C PHE A 441 11.91 -10.66 -12.67
N THR A 442 10.79 -10.29 -12.11
CA THR A 442 9.58 -9.98 -12.89
C THR A 442 8.69 -9.00 -12.13
N SER A 443 7.91 -8.23 -12.85
CA SER A 443 6.92 -7.30 -12.30
C SER A 443 5.63 -7.35 -13.11
N SER A 444 4.53 -6.93 -12.53
CA SER A 444 3.22 -6.83 -13.19
C SER A 444 2.40 -5.72 -12.56
N THR A 445 1.80 -4.86 -13.39
CA THR A 445 0.84 -3.84 -12.99
C THR A 445 -0.55 -4.24 -13.48
N ARG A 446 -1.48 -4.42 -12.55
CA ARG A 446 -2.86 -4.81 -12.87
C ARG A 446 -3.63 -3.63 -13.46
N PRO A 447 -4.58 -3.87 -14.38
CA PRO A 447 -5.52 -2.83 -14.79
C PRO A 447 -6.26 -2.26 -13.58
N PRO A 448 -6.61 -0.95 -13.61
CA PRO A 448 -7.37 -0.33 -12.53
C PRO A 448 -8.68 -1.04 -12.23
N SER A 449 -8.96 -1.27 -10.96
CA SER A 449 -10.20 -1.83 -10.44
C SER A 449 -10.87 -0.85 -9.47
N VAL A 450 -12.06 -1.16 -9.00
CA VAL A 450 -12.86 -0.26 -8.15
C VAL A 450 -13.33 -0.98 -6.90
N TYR A 451 -13.19 -0.32 -5.78
CA TYR A 451 -13.69 -0.73 -4.48
C TYR A 451 -14.51 0.40 -3.86
N ARG A 452 -15.79 0.17 -3.57
CA ARG A 452 -16.72 1.19 -3.03
C ARG A 452 -16.59 2.55 -3.73
N GLY A 453 -16.60 2.55 -5.07
CA GLY A 453 -16.49 3.77 -5.87
C GLY A 453 -15.10 4.41 -5.92
N ASN A 454 -14.11 3.88 -5.20
CA ASN A 454 -12.73 4.33 -5.22
C ASN A 454 -11.90 3.47 -6.17
N PRO A 455 -11.24 4.07 -7.17
CA PRO A 455 -10.36 3.33 -8.05
C PRO A 455 -9.07 2.94 -7.33
N PHE A 456 -8.51 1.79 -7.69
CA PHE A 456 -7.22 1.32 -7.20
C PHE A 456 -6.46 0.52 -8.26
N VAL A 457 -5.15 0.46 -8.11
CA VAL A 457 -4.22 -0.33 -8.92
C VAL A 457 -3.38 -1.21 -8.00
N VAL A 458 -3.11 -2.42 -8.45
CA VAL A 458 -2.20 -3.36 -7.77
C VAL A 458 -0.98 -3.58 -8.65
N GLU A 459 0.19 -3.53 -8.04
CA GLU A 459 1.47 -3.81 -8.66
C GLU A 459 2.20 -4.88 -7.85
N VAL A 460 2.82 -5.82 -8.54
CA VAL A 460 3.56 -6.93 -7.95
C VAL A 460 4.92 -7.01 -8.60
N GLY A 461 5.99 -7.02 -7.79
CA GLY A 461 7.34 -7.34 -8.19
C GLY A 461 7.80 -8.63 -7.52
N LEU A 462 8.69 -9.37 -8.16
CA LEU A 462 9.20 -10.64 -7.68
C LEU A 462 10.67 -10.77 -8.06
N ALA A 463 11.51 -11.13 -7.07
CA ALA A 463 12.90 -11.49 -7.27
C ALA A 463 13.15 -12.90 -6.69
N TYR A 464 13.88 -13.79 -7.43
CA TYR A 464 14.09 -15.17 -7.03
C TYR A 464 15.53 -15.63 -7.26
N GLY A 465 16.06 -16.43 -6.34
CA GLY A 465 17.37 -17.08 -6.46
C GLY A 465 18.53 -16.17 -6.04
N GLY A 466 19.74 -16.46 -6.54
CA GLY A 466 20.95 -15.73 -6.23
C GLY A 466 21.41 -15.89 -4.78
N GLU A 467 21.69 -14.78 -4.09
CA GLU A 467 22.15 -14.75 -2.70
C GLU A 467 20.98 -14.82 -1.68
N LEU A 468 19.73 -14.99 -2.14
CA LEU A 468 18.56 -15.05 -1.25
C LEU A 468 18.52 -16.37 -0.47
N PRO A 469 18.10 -16.35 0.83
CA PRO A 469 18.04 -17.56 1.66
C PRO A 469 16.99 -18.55 1.15
N ALA A 470 17.43 -19.78 0.86
CA ALA A 470 16.59 -20.80 0.23
C ALA A 470 15.60 -21.49 1.19
N GLU A 471 15.92 -21.55 2.47
CA GLU A 471 15.15 -22.30 3.48
C GLU A 471 14.26 -21.39 4.34
N GLU A 472 14.29 -20.09 4.13
CA GLU A 472 13.48 -19.13 4.86
C GLU A 472 12.12 -18.90 4.20
N LEU A 473 11.20 -18.33 4.99
CA LEU A 473 9.97 -17.80 4.45
C LEU A 473 10.27 -16.60 3.53
N VAL A 474 9.50 -16.49 2.45
CA VAL A 474 9.57 -15.36 1.51
C VAL A 474 9.63 -14.02 2.26
N ASP A 475 10.47 -13.13 1.80
CA ASP A 475 10.48 -11.75 2.26
C ASP A 475 9.38 -10.97 1.53
N LEU A 476 8.39 -10.50 2.29
CA LEU A 476 7.20 -9.85 1.75
C LEU A 476 7.21 -8.35 2.07
N TRP A 477 7.54 -7.55 1.07
CA TRP A 477 7.50 -6.10 1.12
C TRP A 477 6.13 -5.59 0.67
N ARG A 478 5.45 -4.87 1.56
CA ARG A 478 4.07 -4.45 1.38
C ARG A 478 3.99 -2.93 1.35
N PHE A 479 3.29 -2.39 0.36
CA PHE A 479 3.18 -0.95 0.18
C PHE A 479 1.74 -0.51 -0.09
N ALA A 480 1.41 0.68 0.39
CA ALA A 480 0.18 1.38 0.04
C ALA A 480 0.50 2.85 -0.28
N ASN A 481 0.11 3.34 -1.44
CA ASN A 481 0.45 4.68 -1.94
C ASN A 481 1.96 5.00 -1.79
N ARG A 482 2.82 4.03 -2.15
CA ARG A 482 4.30 4.10 -2.08
C ARG A 482 4.88 4.12 -0.65
N VAL A 483 4.05 3.92 0.37
CA VAL A 483 4.48 3.86 1.78
C VAL A 483 4.64 2.42 2.21
N PRO A 484 5.79 2.02 2.79
CA PRO A 484 6.00 0.68 3.34
C PRO A 484 5.08 0.38 4.53
N LEU A 485 4.53 -0.85 4.56
CA LEU A 485 3.66 -1.35 5.63
C LEU A 485 4.44 -2.32 6.52
N GLN A 486 5.04 -1.84 7.60
CA GLN A 486 5.96 -2.63 8.43
C GLN A 486 5.28 -3.55 9.45
N TYR A 487 4.13 -3.14 10.00
CA TYR A 487 3.44 -3.85 11.10
C TYR A 487 2.14 -4.52 10.66
N GLN A 488 1.47 -5.23 11.57
CA GLN A 488 0.17 -5.91 11.37
C GLN A 488 0.11 -6.80 10.12
N GLN A 489 1.19 -7.52 9.83
CA GLN A 489 1.31 -8.33 8.61
C GLN A 489 0.17 -9.34 8.45
N SER A 490 -0.24 -10.04 9.51
CA SER A 490 -1.30 -11.07 9.46
C SER A 490 -2.70 -10.50 9.16
N ALA A 491 -2.96 -9.25 9.55
CA ALA A 491 -4.23 -8.58 9.31
C ALA A 491 -4.36 -8.03 7.88
N CYS A 492 -3.23 -7.87 7.16
CA CYS A 492 -3.17 -7.20 5.87
C CYS A 492 -3.72 -8.05 4.72
N ALA A 493 -4.53 -7.42 3.85
CA ALA A 493 -5.06 -8.04 2.63
C ALA A 493 -3.95 -8.57 1.71
N ILE A 494 -2.82 -7.87 1.63
CA ILE A 494 -1.66 -8.29 0.83
C ILE A 494 -1.16 -9.65 1.33
N THR A 495 -0.90 -9.78 2.63
CA THR A 495 -0.46 -11.04 3.21
C THR A 495 -1.48 -12.15 3.01
N ARG A 496 -2.77 -11.86 3.20
CA ARG A 496 -3.85 -12.83 2.96
C ARG A 496 -3.92 -13.27 1.49
N ALA A 497 -3.63 -12.39 0.55
CA ALA A 497 -3.56 -12.74 -0.87
C ALA A 497 -2.37 -13.65 -1.14
N VAL A 498 -1.19 -13.37 -0.58
CA VAL A 498 0.02 -14.20 -0.73
C VAL A 498 -0.18 -15.58 -0.13
N THR A 499 -0.67 -15.67 1.13
CA THR A 499 -0.93 -16.96 1.79
C THR A 499 -2.06 -17.76 1.15
N GLY A 500 -3.02 -17.08 0.49
CA GLY A 500 -4.13 -17.70 -0.24
C GLY A 500 -3.83 -18.03 -1.70
N THR A 501 -2.63 -17.72 -2.21
CA THR A 501 -2.16 -18.14 -3.53
C THR A 501 -1.45 -19.48 -3.41
N ASP A 502 -1.77 -20.42 -4.32
CA ASP A 502 -1.12 -21.74 -4.34
C ASP A 502 0.25 -21.66 -5.05
N TRP A 503 1.29 -21.44 -4.26
CA TRP A 503 2.67 -21.30 -4.73
C TRP A 503 3.30 -22.63 -5.17
N LYS A 504 2.72 -23.77 -4.77
CA LYS A 504 3.18 -25.09 -5.21
C LYS A 504 3.04 -25.27 -6.72
N HIS A 505 2.02 -24.65 -7.33
CA HIS A 505 1.86 -24.59 -8.79
C HIS A 505 3.03 -23.90 -9.50
N TYR A 506 3.77 -23.07 -8.79
CA TYR A 506 4.94 -22.34 -9.29
C TYR A 506 6.27 -22.92 -8.80
N ALA A 507 6.25 -24.19 -8.35
CA ALA A 507 7.40 -24.94 -7.88
C ALA A 507 8.06 -24.42 -6.59
N LEU A 508 7.30 -23.69 -5.75
CA LEU A 508 7.72 -23.26 -4.41
C LEU A 508 7.09 -24.14 -3.33
N GLN A 509 7.75 -24.28 -2.19
CA GLN A 509 7.18 -24.96 -1.03
C GLN A 509 6.25 -24.01 -0.27
N GLN A 510 5.14 -24.54 0.24
CA GLN A 510 4.19 -23.75 1.05
C GLN A 510 3.44 -24.64 2.02
N GLY A 511 3.46 -24.29 3.30
CA GLY A 511 2.58 -24.84 4.32
C GLY A 511 1.14 -24.33 4.15
N LYS A 512 0.16 -25.05 4.70
CA LYS A 512 -1.26 -24.66 4.63
C LYS A 512 -1.48 -23.30 5.30
N GLY A 513 -1.91 -22.30 4.53
CA GLY A 513 -2.18 -20.95 5.02
C GLY A 513 -0.93 -20.16 5.44
N ALA A 514 0.27 -20.63 5.12
CA ALA A 514 1.54 -19.96 5.40
C ALA A 514 2.05 -19.17 4.18
N LEU A 515 3.03 -18.33 4.40
CA LEU A 515 3.84 -17.77 3.32
C LEU A 515 4.64 -18.89 2.64
N PRO A 516 4.96 -18.79 1.35
CA PRO A 516 5.83 -19.75 0.70
C PRO A 516 7.24 -19.72 1.29
N THR A 517 7.97 -20.84 1.15
CA THR A 517 9.38 -20.97 1.54
C THR A 517 10.23 -21.02 0.27
N GLY A 518 11.37 -20.34 0.29
CA GLY A 518 12.32 -20.31 -0.81
C GLY A 518 13.04 -18.97 -0.95
N PRO A 519 14.06 -18.89 -1.82
CA PRO A 519 14.86 -17.70 -2.05
C PRO A 519 14.05 -16.66 -2.86
N LEU A 520 13.08 -16.03 -2.22
CA LEU A 520 12.08 -15.20 -2.88
C LEU A 520 11.82 -13.90 -2.12
N VAL A 521 11.86 -12.78 -2.82
CA VAL A 521 11.34 -11.49 -2.39
C VAL A 521 10.08 -11.17 -3.19
N LEU A 522 9.02 -10.77 -2.50
CA LEU A 522 7.78 -10.27 -3.08
C LEU A 522 7.59 -8.80 -2.72
N PHE A 523 7.53 -7.95 -3.73
CA PHE A 523 7.14 -6.55 -3.65
C PHE A 523 5.68 -6.44 -4.05
N VAL A 524 4.80 -5.95 -3.16
CA VAL A 524 3.37 -5.80 -3.47
C VAL A 524 2.89 -4.40 -3.07
N HIS A 525 2.45 -3.65 -4.05
CA HIS A 525 1.99 -2.27 -3.92
C HIS A 525 0.51 -2.13 -4.29
N MET A 526 -0.21 -1.33 -3.51
CA MET A 526 -1.57 -0.89 -3.81
C MET A 526 -1.62 0.63 -3.87
N ALA A 527 -1.98 1.19 -5.01
CA ALA A 527 -2.25 2.60 -5.20
C ALA A 527 -3.75 2.88 -5.23
N SER A 528 -4.24 3.84 -4.45
CA SER A 528 -5.65 4.22 -4.42
C SER A 528 -5.83 5.66 -3.92
N VAL A 529 -6.93 6.30 -4.29
CA VAL A 529 -7.36 7.58 -3.71
C VAL A 529 -7.72 7.46 -2.23
N TRP A 530 -8.21 6.28 -1.85
CA TRP A 530 -8.58 5.94 -0.48
C TRP A 530 -8.22 4.50 -0.19
N VAL A 531 -7.07 4.28 0.45
CA VAL A 531 -6.66 2.95 0.90
C VAL A 531 -7.46 2.58 2.14
N PRO A 532 -8.21 1.46 2.14
CA PRO A 532 -8.96 1.03 3.32
C PRO A 532 -8.00 0.41 4.35
N PHE A 533 -7.41 1.23 5.20
CA PHE A 533 -6.56 0.75 6.28
C PHE A 533 -7.37 0.13 7.42
N THR A 534 -6.77 -0.80 8.16
CA THR A 534 -7.38 -1.43 9.35
C THR A 534 -7.30 -0.57 10.60
N SER A 535 -6.39 0.42 10.61
CA SER A 535 -6.16 1.36 11.72
C SER A 535 -5.59 2.68 11.22
N GLU A 536 -5.66 3.71 12.04
CA GLU A 536 -5.15 5.06 11.76
C GLU A 536 -3.61 5.09 11.57
N SER A 537 -2.88 4.15 12.16
CA SER A 537 -1.44 3.97 11.97
C SER A 537 -1.05 3.46 10.57
N LYS A 538 -1.99 3.22 9.67
CA LYS A 538 -1.80 2.82 8.26
C LYS A 538 -0.88 1.59 8.08
N GLU A 539 -1.04 0.56 8.91
CA GLU A 539 -0.13 -0.59 8.95
C GLU A 539 -0.56 -1.77 8.09
N ALA A 540 -1.85 -1.87 7.81
CA ALA A 540 -2.42 -2.97 7.05
C ALA A 540 -3.64 -2.54 6.22
N VAL A 541 -3.76 -3.09 5.03
CA VAL A 541 -4.91 -2.91 4.13
C VAL A 541 -6.00 -3.91 4.51
N ALA A 542 -7.25 -3.44 4.64
CA ALA A 542 -8.41 -4.28 4.94
C ALA A 542 -8.73 -5.25 3.79
N ALA A 543 -9.15 -6.47 4.14
CA ALA A 543 -9.35 -7.56 3.19
C ALA A 543 -10.75 -7.53 2.57
N TYR A 544 -10.95 -6.72 1.54
CA TYR A 544 -12.16 -6.72 0.74
C TYR A 544 -12.03 -7.65 -0.47
N PRO A 545 -13.14 -8.29 -0.91
CA PRO A 545 -13.11 -9.27 -2.00
C PRO A 545 -12.50 -8.74 -3.29
N GLU A 546 -12.83 -7.50 -3.67
CA GLU A 546 -12.34 -6.84 -4.88
C GLU A 546 -10.83 -6.65 -4.83
N ILE A 547 -10.32 -6.18 -3.69
CA ILE A 547 -8.89 -5.96 -3.45
C ILE A 547 -8.14 -7.30 -3.44
N LEU A 548 -8.65 -8.30 -2.71
CA LEU A 548 -8.06 -9.63 -2.66
C LEU A 548 -8.00 -10.30 -4.03
N LYS A 549 -9.02 -10.09 -4.88
CA LYS A 549 -9.07 -10.62 -6.24
C LYS A 549 -7.91 -10.06 -7.08
N GLU A 550 -7.75 -8.74 -7.15
CA GLU A 550 -6.69 -8.12 -7.97
C GLU A 550 -5.29 -8.42 -7.42
N LEU A 551 -5.12 -8.45 -6.10
CA LEU A 551 -3.86 -8.88 -5.47
C LEU A 551 -3.49 -10.31 -5.90
N ARG A 552 -4.44 -11.25 -5.83
CA ARG A 552 -4.19 -12.64 -6.26
C ARG A 552 -3.88 -12.75 -7.74
N LEU A 553 -4.57 -12.00 -8.59
CA LEU A 553 -4.31 -12.01 -10.04
C LEU A 553 -2.90 -11.53 -10.37
N GLY A 554 -2.42 -10.45 -9.73
CA GLY A 554 -1.06 -9.95 -9.89
C GLY A 554 -0.01 -10.97 -9.41
N LEU A 555 -0.22 -11.55 -8.22
CA LEU A 555 0.65 -12.59 -7.67
C LEU A 555 0.71 -13.84 -8.57
N GLN A 556 -0.42 -14.28 -9.10
CA GLN A 556 -0.51 -15.42 -10.02
C GLN A 556 0.20 -15.13 -11.34
N GLU A 557 0.16 -13.91 -11.83
CA GLU A 557 0.87 -13.51 -13.06
C GLU A 557 2.38 -13.62 -12.89
N CYS A 558 2.94 -13.01 -11.85
CA CYS A 558 4.36 -13.14 -11.52
C CYS A 558 4.73 -14.60 -11.19
N GLY A 559 3.87 -15.33 -10.49
CA GLY A 559 4.05 -16.75 -10.20
C GLY A 559 4.12 -17.63 -11.45
N ARG A 560 3.30 -17.39 -12.47
CA ARG A 560 3.37 -18.11 -13.76
C ARG A 560 4.71 -17.87 -14.47
N ARG A 561 5.19 -16.62 -14.49
CA ARG A 561 6.48 -16.27 -15.09
C ARG A 561 7.63 -16.97 -14.33
N LEU A 562 7.62 -16.95 -13.00
CA LEU A 562 8.57 -17.70 -12.17
C LEU A 562 8.51 -19.21 -12.42
N GLY A 563 7.32 -19.79 -12.41
CA GLY A 563 7.15 -21.24 -12.66
C GLY A 563 7.64 -21.67 -14.04
N SER A 564 7.53 -20.80 -15.05
CA SER A 564 8.11 -21.04 -16.38
C SER A 564 9.64 -21.04 -16.34
N PHE A 565 10.23 -20.07 -15.68
CA PHE A 565 11.69 -19.98 -15.46
C PHE A 565 12.23 -21.23 -14.75
N LEU A 566 11.60 -21.63 -13.63
CA LEU A 566 12.04 -22.79 -12.85
C LEU A 566 11.92 -24.12 -13.60
N ARG A 567 10.85 -24.28 -14.40
CA ARG A 567 10.71 -25.49 -15.26
C ARG A 567 11.78 -25.52 -16.36
N HIS A 568 12.12 -24.36 -16.94
CA HIS A 568 13.18 -24.28 -17.94
C HIS A 568 14.54 -24.62 -17.31
N ARG A 569 14.87 -24.03 -16.18
CA ARG A 569 16.11 -24.31 -15.43
C ARG A 569 16.23 -25.81 -15.08
N ARG A 570 15.19 -26.43 -14.54
CA ARG A 570 15.20 -27.87 -14.24
C ARG A 570 15.46 -28.72 -15.48
N ARG A 571 14.87 -28.36 -16.63
CA ARG A 571 15.12 -29.08 -17.90
C ARG A 571 16.59 -28.99 -18.30
N LEU A 572 17.21 -27.83 -18.14
CA LEU A 572 18.64 -27.65 -18.42
C LEU A 572 19.50 -28.49 -17.46
N GLU A 573 19.23 -28.40 -16.16
CA GLU A 573 19.92 -29.18 -15.13
C GLU A 573 19.79 -30.72 -15.39
N ASP A 574 18.59 -31.16 -15.75
CA ASP A 574 18.35 -32.58 -16.06
C ASP A 574 19.06 -33.01 -17.36
N ALA A 575 19.13 -32.11 -18.36
CA ALA A 575 19.87 -32.36 -19.59
C ALA A 575 21.37 -32.44 -19.33
N GLU A 576 21.92 -31.54 -18.52
CA GLU A 576 23.34 -31.55 -18.10
C GLU A 576 23.68 -32.82 -17.30
N LYS A 577 22.86 -33.20 -16.33
CA LYS A 577 23.04 -34.46 -15.59
C LYS A 577 23.03 -35.68 -16.51
N LYS A 578 22.10 -35.73 -17.47
CA LYS A 578 22.07 -36.81 -18.47
C LYS A 578 23.31 -36.83 -19.33
N ASN A 579 23.80 -35.66 -19.78
CA ASN A 579 25.03 -35.55 -20.56
C ASN A 579 26.23 -36.00 -19.75
N SER A 580 26.37 -35.56 -18.49
CA SER A 580 27.45 -35.99 -17.60
C SER A 580 27.44 -37.49 -17.38
N TYR A 581 26.23 -38.07 -17.16
CA TYR A 581 26.07 -39.50 -16.98
C TYR A 581 26.47 -40.28 -18.23
N ILE A 582 26.00 -39.90 -19.41
CA ILE A 582 26.37 -40.56 -20.68
C ILE A 582 27.87 -40.42 -20.93
N ARG A 583 28.45 -39.23 -20.73
CA ARG A 583 29.90 -39.00 -20.89
C ARG A 583 30.74 -39.93 -20.01
N ALA A 584 30.29 -40.19 -18.78
CA ALA A 584 30.94 -41.13 -17.86
C ALA A 584 30.87 -42.60 -18.33
N TYR A 585 29.83 -42.98 -19.12
CA TYR A 585 29.70 -44.34 -19.65
C TYR A 585 30.41 -44.59 -20.96
N ILE A 586 30.77 -43.55 -21.76
CA ILE A 586 31.40 -43.68 -23.07
C ILE A 586 32.71 -44.51 -23.00
N PRO A 587 33.66 -44.33 -22.04
CA PRO A 587 34.85 -45.16 -21.91
C PRO A 587 34.52 -46.63 -21.68
N HIS A 588 33.53 -46.93 -20.84
CA HIS A 588 33.09 -48.31 -20.57
C HIS A 588 32.50 -49.00 -21.82
N ILE A 589 31.76 -48.24 -22.64
CA ILE A 589 31.27 -48.73 -23.92
C ILE A 589 32.44 -49.00 -24.86
N GLY A 590 33.45 -48.15 -24.88
CA GLY A 590 34.71 -48.36 -25.65
C GLY A 590 35.40 -49.68 -25.29
N ILE A 591 35.58 -49.93 -23.97
CA ILE A 591 36.19 -51.17 -23.47
C ILE A 591 35.34 -52.40 -23.89
N ALA A 592 34.01 -52.33 -23.67
CA ALA A 592 33.14 -53.44 -24.03
C ALA A 592 33.17 -53.74 -25.56
N LEU A 593 33.17 -52.70 -26.40
CA LEU A 593 33.28 -52.88 -27.87
C LEU A 593 34.62 -53.44 -28.27
N LYS A 594 35.71 -53.05 -27.58
CA LYS A 594 37.05 -53.64 -27.79
C LYS A 594 37.07 -55.14 -27.53
N GLU A 595 36.47 -55.58 -26.42
CA GLU A 595 36.40 -57.01 -26.10
C GLU A 595 35.54 -57.81 -27.09
N ILE A 596 34.33 -57.29 -27.42
CA ILE A 596 33.40 -57.96 -28.31
C ILE A 596 33.94 -58.06 -29.75
N LEU A 597 34.52 -56.95 -30.24
CA LEU A 597 34.96 -56.84 -31.66
C LEU A 597 36.45 -57.10 -31.85
N ARG A 598 37.18 -57.38 -30.76
CA ARG A 598 38.67 -57.58 -30.73
C ARG A 598 39.44 -56.40 -31.32
N LEU A 599 39.05 -55.18 -30.97
CA LEU A 599 39.65 -53.95 -31.45
C LEU A 599 41.06 -53.75 -30.78
N SER A 600 41.93 -53.06 -31.49
CA SER A 600 43.19 -52.55 -30.94
C SER A 600 42.95 -51.34 -30.02
N ASP A 601 43.93 -50.98 -29.16
CA ASP A 601 43.86 -49.79 -28.27
C ASP A 601 43.65 -48.50 -29.04
N LYS A 602 44.19 -48.38 -30.28
CA LYS A 602 43.97 -47.22 -31.16
C LYS A 602 42.53 -47.13 -31.67
N GLU A 603 41.92 -48.27 -31.99
CA GLU A 603 40.51 -48.35 -32.44
C GLU A 603 39.54 -48.09 -31.31
N GLU A 604 39.83 -48.58 -30.08
CA GLU A 604 39.05 -48.27 -28.88
C GLU A 604 39.07 -46.75 -28.64
N ALA A 605 40.26 -46.09 -28.65
CA ALA A 605 40.35 -44.64 -28.46
C ALA A 605 39.55 -43.87 -29.52
N LYS A 606 39.57 -44.33 -30.77
CA LYS A 606 38.79 -43.71 -31.85
C LYS A 606 37.27 -43.89 -31.66
N VAL A 607 36.82 -45.03 -31.13
CA VAL A 607 35.41 -45.27 -30.80
C VAL A 607 34.97 -44.34 -29.69
N VAL A 608 35.76 -44.17 -28.63
CA VAL A 608 35.49 -43.25 -27.53
C VAL A 608 35.42 -41.81 -28.04
N GLU A 609 36.34 -41.40 -28.91
CA GLU A 609 36.35 -40.08 -29.53
C GLU A 609 35.07 -39.84 -30.37
N VAL A 610 34.71 -40.76 -31.25
CA VAL A 610 33.51 -40.67 -32.12
C VAL A 610 32.23 -40.62 -31.29
N LEU A 611 32.11 -41.42 -30.22
CA LEU A 611 30.96 -41.40 -29.33
C LEU A 611 30.86 -40.06 -28.57
N THR A 612 31.98 -39.51 -28.12
CA THR A 612 32.02 -38.22 -27.45
C THR A 612 31.61 -37.09 -28.40
N ASP A 613 32.17 -37.06 -29.59
CA ASP A 613 31.81 -36.13 -30.66
C ASP A 613 30.33 -36.23 -31.06
N THR A 614 29.81 -37.43 -31.16
CA THR A 614 28.41 -37.69 -31.47
C THR A 614 27.47 -37.15 -30.36
N LEU A 615 27.85 -37.33 -29.11
CA LEU A 615 27.12 -36.76 -27.95
C LEU A 615 27.10 -35.23 -28.02
N GLU A 616 28.24 -34.63 -28.33
CA GLU A 616 28.37 -33.15 -28.43
C GLU A 616 27.59 -32.58 -29.62
N ARG A 617 27.58 -33.26 -30.77
CA ARG A 617 26.83 -32.81 -31.97
C ARG A 617 25.33 -33.00 -31.83
N THR A 618 24.87 -34.10 -31.20
CA THR A 618 23.44 -34.43 -31.11
C THR A 618 22.70 -33.58 -30.02
N ARG A 619 23.45 -32.91 -29.16
CA ARG A 619 22.89 -32.16 -27.99
C ARG A 619 23.38 -30.72 -27.90
N LYS A 620 23.80 -30.10 -29.01
CA LYS A 620 23.85 -28.62 -29.08
C LYS A 620 22.42 -28.11 -28.99
N ILE A 621 22.01 -27.76 -27.74
CA ILE A 621 20.75 -27.06 -27.44
C ILE A 621 20.97 -25.58 -27.64
#